data_be6831bec07ffc85608ca20c5a5fc475
#
_entry.id   be6831bec07ffc85608ca20c5a5fc475
#
_cell.length_a   1.000
_cell.length_b   1.000
_cell.length_c   1.000
_cell.angle_alpha   90.00
_cell.angle_beta   90.00
_cell.angle_gamma   90.00
#
_symmetry.space_group_name_H-M   'P 1'
#
loop_
_entity.id
_entity.type
_entity.pdbx_description
1 polymer ?
#
loop_
_entity_poly.entity_id
_entity_poly.type
_entity_poly.pdbx_seq_one_letter_code
_entity_poly.pdbx_strand_id
1 'polypeptide(L)'
;GNRDGGGRDGGNRDGGNRDGGGRNRSRGGSQQRNDRDRDRGGRENEDRVEMPVDEQRETLEAFVTGVAIGFDPSAKVVLVEEGTTLQAQVTGAELGRLVGTKASTLQSLEELARTAMHRAAAGRRYHRIQVDVDNYRGRRREALAKFATDLAGSVVDSGVSKAMEPMGAADRKLIHDAVAEIPGVETVSEGRDPRRYIVILATDVSDEEE
;
A
#
# COMPACT_ATOMS: atom_id res chain seq x y z
N GLY A 1 -6.08 36.75 54.50
CA GLY A 1 -5.76 38.11 54.12
C GLY A 1 -5.96 38.22 52.61
N ASN A 2 -6.99 38.71 52.16
CA ASN A 2 -7.51 40.04 51.94
C ASN A 2 -6.80 40.84 50.83
N ARG A 3 -7.49 41.15 49.88
CA ARG A 3 -7.92 42.40 49.19
C ARG A 3 -7.63 42.35 47.68
N ASP A 4 -8.67 42.41 46.90
CA ASP A 4 -9.49 43.54 46.43
C ASP A 4 -8.80 44.41 45.38
N GLY A 5 -9.57 44.63 44.30
CA GLY A 5 -9.79 45.89 43.68
C GLY A 5 -9.54 45.86 42.18
N GLY A 6 -10.55 45.82 41.33
CA GLY A 6 -11.29 46.98 40.83
C GLY A 6 -10.67 47.40 39.50
N GLY A 7 -11.26 47.42 38.36
CA GLY A 7 -12.51 48.02 37.95
C GLY A 7 -12.26 48.97 36.77
N ARG A 8 -13.19 48.96 35.78
CA ARG A 8 -13.59 50.05 34.87
C ARG A 8 -12.81 50.18 33.55
N ASP A 9 -13.52 50.10 32.57
CA ASP A 9 -14.46 50.86 31.78
C ASP A 9 -13.88 51.33 30.46
N GLY A 10 -14.53 51.01 29.41
CA GLY A 10 -15.24 51.99 28.61
C GLY A 10 -14.60 52.33 27.29
N GLY A 11 -15.30 52.12 26.18
CA GLY A 11 -14.96 52.84 24.97
C GLY A 11 -15.48 52.20 23.69
N ASN A 12 -16.76 52.30 23.52
CA ASN A 12 -17.50 52.22 22.27
C ASN A 12 -17.11 53.38 21.32
N ARG A 13 -16.89 53.12 20.01
CA ARG A 13 -17.19 53.98 18.88
C ARG A 13 -17.00 53.25 17.55
N ASP A 14 -18.08 52.89 17.00
CA ASP A 14 -18.66 53.27 15.69
C ASP A 14 -17.70 53.70 14.55
N GLY A 15 -17.99 53.11 13.38
CA GLY A 15 -18.04 53.85 12.15
C GLY A 15 -17.06 53.47 11.05
N GLY A 16 -17.57 52.91 9.95
CA GLY A 16 -16.84 53.02 8.70
C GLY A 16 -17.04 51.90 7.71
N ASN A 17 -18.21 51.82 7.17
CA ASN A 17 -18.49 51.18 5.89
C ASN A 17 -17.63 51.82 4.78
N ARG A 18 -16.90 51.04 3.99
CA ARG A 18 -16.51 51.39 2.60
C ARG A 18 -16.32 50.14 1.76
N ASP A 19 -17.24 50.00 0.84
CA ASP A 19 -17.18 49.20 -0.39
C ASP A 19 -15.87 49.41 -1.16
N GLY A 20 -15.45 48.37 -1.87
CA GLY A 20 -14.52 48.57 -2.95
C GLY A 20 -13.69 47.37 -3.38
N GLY A 21 -14.10 46.70 -4.43
CA GLY A 21 -13.17 46.24 -5.43
C GLY A 21 -12.69 44.79 -5.36
N GLY A 22 -13.38 43.92 -6.07
CA GLY A 22 -12.91 42.62 -6.46
C GLY A 22 -11.53 42.65 -7.11
N ARG A 23 -10.69 41.75 -6.70
CA ARG A 23 -9.57 41.22 -7.53
C ARG A 23 -9.50 39.73 -7.35
N ASN A 24 -10.16 39.08 -8.29
CA ASN A 24 -9.96 37.70 -8.68
C ASN A 24 -8.47 37.53 -9.02
N ARG A 25 -7.68 36.95 -8.12
CA ARG A 25 -6.32 36.45 -8.42
C ARG A 25 -6.35 34.94 -8.43
N SER A 26 -6.52 34.45 -9.66
CA SER A 26 -6.20 33.16 -10.20
C SER A 26 -5.30 32.28 -9.29
N ARG A 27 -5.90 31.19 -8.76
CA ARG A 27 -5.21 30.02 -8.27
C ARG A 27 -4.61 29.26 -9.46
N GLY A 28 -3.45 29.67 -9.93
CA GLY A 28 -2.74 29.09 -11.06
C GLY A 28 -1.26 28.84 -10.82
N GLY A 29 -0.82 28.58 -9.57
CA GLY A 29 0.59 28.51 -9.24
C GLY A 29 1.11 27.24 -8.56
N SER A 30 0.26 26.29 -8.20
CA SER A 30 0.70 25.13 -7.41
C SER A 30 0.90 23.83 -8.22
N GLN A 31 0.33 23.70 -9.40
CA GLN A 31 0.50 22.50 -10.23
C GLN A 31 1.84 22.48 -11.01
N GLN A 32 2.33 23.62 -11.47
CA GLN A 32 3.59 23.68 -12.23
C GLN A 32 4.87 23.44 -11.40
N ARG A 33 4.82 23.57 -10.08
CA ARG A 33 5.98 23.27 -9.20
C ARG A 33 6.13 21.77 -8.94
N ASN A 34 5.01 21.04 -8.83
CA ASN A 34 5.04 19.59 -8.60
C ASN A 34 5.54 18.80 -9.82
N ASP A 35 5.31 19.26 -11.04
CA ASP A 35 5.77 18.56 -12.24
C ASP A 35 7.28 18.75 -12.48
N ARG A 36 7.85 19.91 -12.08
CA ARG A 36 9.30 20.16 -12.19
C ARG A 36 10.12 19.35 -11.18
N ASP A 37 9.58 19.08 -10.01
CA ASP A 37 10.26 18.26 -8.98
C ASP A 37 10.20 16.77 -9.31
N ARG A 38 9.15 16.31 -10.01
CA ARG A 38 9.07 14.93 -10.52
C ARG A 38 10.02 14.67 -11.68
N ASP A 39 10.21 15.66 -12.58
CA ASP A 39 11.10 15.54 -13.73
C ASP A 39 12.58 15.65 -13.32
N ARG A 40 12.92 16.38 -12.26
CA ARG A 40 14.27 16.41 -11.69
C ARG A 40 14.66 15.09 -11.00
N GLY A 41 13.75 14.49 -10.22
CA GLY A 41 14.01 13.20 -9.58
C GLY A 41 14.19 12.04 -10.57
N GLY A 42 13.56 12.12 -11.75
CA GLY A 42 13.74 11.16 -12.84
C GLY A 42 15.14 11.22 -13.46
N ARG A 43 15.60 12.42 -13.82
CA ARG A 43 16.91 12.63 -14.49
C ARG A 43 18.10 12.37 -13.57
N GLU A 44 18.02 12.76 -12.30
CA GLU A 44 19.08 12.45 -11.32
C GLU A 44 19.25 10.96 -11.05
N ASN A 45 18.24 10.16 -11.34
CA ASN A 45 18.29 8.69 -11.18
C ASN A 45 18.86 7.99 -12.41
N GLU A 46 18.75 8.57 -13.61
CA GLU A 46 19.32 8.01 -14.85
C GLU A 46 20.85 8.12 -14.89
N ASP A 47 21.43 9.14 -14.28
CA ASP A 47 22.88 9.38 -14.26
C ASP A 47 23.64 8.61 -13.17
N ARG A 48 22.92 7.90 -12.28
CA ARG A 48 23.58 7.11 -11.22
C ARG A 48 24.18 5.83 -11.78
N VAL A 49 25.40 5.54 -11.37
CA VAL A 49 26.08 4.27 -11.69
C VAL A 49 25.24 3.12 -11.15
N GLU A 50 25.11 2.07 -11.93
CA GLU A 50 24.40 0.87 -11.52
C GLU A 50 25.29 -0.05 -10.69
N MET A 51 24.74 -0.61 -9.62
CA MET A 51 25.39 -1.65 -8.83
C MET A 51 25.42 -2.94 -9.65
N PRO A 52 26.57 -3.63 -9.81
CA PRO A 52 26.61 -4.88 -10.54
C PRO A 52 25.58 -5.89 -10.02
N VAL A 53 24.92 -6.61 -10.92
CA VAL A 53 23.85 -7.56 -10.55
C VAL A 53 24.36 -8.65 -9.62
N ASP A 54 25.56 -9.14 -9.83
CA ASP A 54 26.19 -10.16 -8.96
C ASP A 54 26.36 -9.65 -7.53
N GLU A 55 26.80 -8.40 -7.35
CA GLU A 55 26.91 -7.76 -6.03
C GLU A 55 25.54 -7.59 -5.36
N GLN A 56 24.50 -7.28 -6.15
CA GLN A 56 23.12 -7.21 -5.65
C GLN A 56 22.63 -8.58 -5.19
N ARG A 57 22.89 -9.62 -5.99
CA ARG A 57 22.53 -11.01 -5.67
C ARG A 57 23.19 -11.48 -4.40
N GLU A 58 24.50 -11.29 -4.29
CA GLU A 58 25.29 -11.67 -3.13
C GLU A 58 24.79 -10.98 -1.84
N THR A 59 24.51 -9.67 -1.92
CA THR A 59 23.96 -8.90 -0.81
C THR A 59 22.60 -9.39 -0.38
N LEU A 60 21.68 -9.63 -1.32
CA LEU A 60 20.32 -10.06 -1.02
C LEU A 60 20.29 -11.48 -0.47
N GLU A 61 21.03 -12.39 -1.10
CA GLU A 61 21.12 -13.79 -0.69
C GLU A 61 21.70 -13.93 0.72
N ALA A 62 22.82 -13.28 1.00
CA ALA A 62 23.44 -13.31 2.31
C ALA A 62 22.48 -12.78 3.41
N PHE A 63 21.82 -11.67 3.14
CA PHE A 63 20.88 -11.09 4.09
C PHE A 63 19.67 -12.00 4.35
N VAL A 64 18.98 -12.44 3.29
CA VAL A 64 17.75 -13.24 3.41
C VAL A 64 18.05 -14.62 3.98
N THR A 65 19.13 -15.26 3.57
CA THR A 65 19.58 -16.55 4.12
C THR A 65 19.90 -16.42 5.60
N GLY A 66 20.64 -15.39 6.01
CA GLY A 66 20.96 -15.15 7.42
C GLY A 66 19.73 -15.02 8.31
N VAL A 67 18.65 -14.41 7.80
CA VAL A 67 17.38 -14.34 8.53
C VAL A 67 16.62 -15.67 8.48
N ALA A 68 16.49 -16.28 7.30
CA ALA A 68 15.68 -17.48 7.09
C ALA A 68 16.14 -18.67 7.95
N ILE A 69 17.48 -18.91 8.03
CA ILE A 69 18.03 -20.00 8.86
C ILE A 69 17.79 -19.81 10.36
N GLY A 70 17.54 -18.57 10.81
CA GLY A 70 17.13 -18.30 12.20
C GLY A 70 15.70 -18.79 12.52
N PHE A 71 14.86 -18.97 11.49
CA PHE A 71 13.51 -19.54 11.62
C PHE A 71 13.48 -21.04 11.31
N ASP A 72 14.17 -21.43 10.26
CA ASP A 72 14.28 -22.83 9.82
C ASP A 72 15.71 -23.08 9.30
N PRO A 73 16.53 -23.90 10.01
CA PRO A 73 17.89 -24.23 9.56
C PRO A 73 17.95 -24.94 8.21
N SER A 74 16.84 -25.52 7.75
CA SER A 74 16.73 -26.18 6.44
C SER A 74 16.32 -25.23 5.32
N ALA A 75 16.06 -23.97 5.64
CA ALA A 75 15.59 -22.96 4.66
C ALA A 75 16.60 -22.81 3.51
N LYS A 76 16.05 -22.70 2.31
CA LYS A 76 16.80 -22.45 1.07
C LYS A 76 16.33 -21.13 0.47
N VAL A 77 17.27 -20.35 -0.05
CA VAL A 77 16.99 -19.11 -0.75
C VAL A 77 17.42 -19.26 -2.21
N VAL A 78 16.52 -18.92 -3.12
CA VAL A 78 16.79 -18.88 -4.56
C VAL A 78 16.50 -17.47 -5.05
N LEU A 79 17.41 -16.88 -5.81
CA LEU A 79 17.21 -15.56 -6.39
C LEU A 79 16.71 -15.67 -7.84
N VAL A 80 15.61 -14.99 -8.12
CA VAL A 80 15.02 -14.88 -9.45
C VAL A 80 15.07 -13.41 -9.86
N GLU A 81 15.49 -13.16 -11.10
CA GLU A 81 15.52 -11.84 -11.71
C GLU A 81 14.41 -11.76 -12.75
N GLU A 82 13.54 -10.78 -12.60
CA GLU A 82 12.42 -10.51 -13.52
C GLU A 82 12.42 -9.02 -13.91
N GLY A 83 12.95 -8.73 -15.08
CA GLY A 83 13.11 -7.37 -15.57
C GLY A 83 13.95 -6.51 -14.62
N THR A 84 13.35 -5.55 -13.95
CA THR A 84 14.02 -4.66 -12.97
C THR A 84 13.82 -5.10 -11.53
N THR A 85 13.33 -6.30 -11.29
CA THR A 85 13.06 -6.85 -9.95
C THR A 85 13.98 -8.03 -9.66
N LEU A 86 14.62 -7.99 -8.49
CA LEU A 86 15.37 -9.12 -7.93
C LEU A 86 14.58 -9.68 -6.75
N GLN A 87 14.07 -10.90 -6.90
CA GLN A 87 13.23 -11.58 -5.92
C GLN A 87 14.02 -12.69 -5.21
N ALA A 88 13.99 -12.68 -3.87
CA ALA A 88 14.43 -13.78 -3.05
C ALA A 88 13.24 -14.69 -2.74
N GLN A 89 13.29 -15.93 -3.21
CA GLN A 89 12.32 -16.98 -2.91
C GLN A 89 12.87 -17.87 -1.80
N VAL A 90 12.20 -17.86 -0.66
CA VAL A 90 12.58 -18.66 0.51
C VAL A 90 11.68 -19.89 0.59
N THR A 91 12.27 -21.07 0.68
CA THR A 91 11.54 -22.34 0.85
C THR A 91 12.06 -23.09 2.07
N GLY A 92 11.17 -23.78 2.81
CA GLY A 92 11.54 -24.52 4.02
C GLY A 92 10.33 -25.20 4.67
N ALA A 93 10.57 -25.95 5.74
CA ALA A 93 9.54 -26.74 6.41
C ALA A 93 8.69 -25.92 7.40
N GLU A 94 9.29 -24.95 8.10
CA GLU A 94 8.65 -24.23 9.21
C GLU A 94 8.72 -22.68 9.06
N LEU A 95 8.42 -22.19 7.88
CA LEU A 95 8.51 -20.76 7.55
C LEU A 95 7.25 -19.92 7.85
N GLY A 96 6.22 -20.53 8.43
CA GLY A 96 4.96 -19.83 8.74
C GLY A 96 5.15 -18.58 9.62
N ARG A 97 6.10 -18.63 10.57
CA ARG A 97 6.45 -17.48 11.42
C ARG A 97 7.15 -16.36 10.65
N LEU A 98 7.89 -16.72 9.60
CA LEU A 98 8.56 -15.75 8.72
C LEU A 98 7.54 -14.99 7.83
N VAL A 99 6.41 -15.61 7.53
CA VAL A 99 5.27 -14.93 6.90
C VAL A 99 4.56 -14.03 7.91
N GLY A 100 4.23 -14.56 9.09
CA GLY A 100 3.52 -13.84 10.14
C GLY A 100 2.04 -13.58 9.85
N THR A 101 1.35 -12.95 10.79
CA THR A 101 -0.08 -12.63 10.66
C THR A 101 -0.29 -11.62 9.53
N LYS A 102 -1.17 -11.95 8.58
CA LYS A 102 -1.45 -11.08 7.40
C LYS A 102 -0.18 -10.64 6.64
N ALA A 103 0.84 -11.50 6.62
CA ALA A 103 2.15 -11.25 6.02
C ALA A 103 2.97 -10.11 6.66
N SER A 104 2.71 -9.77 7.91
CA SER A 104 3.41 -8.65 8.58
C SER A 104 4.91 -8.89 8.73
N THR A 105 5.32 -10.11 9.09
CA THR A 105 6.75 -10.46 9.23
C THR A 105 7.44 -10.45 7.87
N LEU A 106 6.78 -10.99 6.82
CA LEU A 106 7.30 -10.96 5.46
C LEU A 106 7.48 -9.54 4.92
N GLN A 107 6.55 -8.64 5.19
CA GLN A 107 6.67 -7.23 4.82
C GLN A 107 7.85 -6.55 5.53
N SER A 108 8.04 -6.83 6.83
CA SER A 108 9.17 -6.31 7.59
C SER A 108 10.50 -6.85 7.08
N LEU A 109 10.57 -8.16 6.73
CA LEU A 109 11.75 -8.76 6.12
C LEU A 109 12.10 -8.10 4.79
N GLU A 110 11.11 -7.88 3.92
CA GLU A 110 11.32 -7.21 2.64
C GLU A 110 11.83 -5.77 2.83
N GLU A 111 11.31 -5.03 3.80
CA GLU A 111 11.77 -3.67 4.10
C GLU A 111 13.20 -3.64 4.64
N LEU A 112 13.56 -4.61 5.49
CA LEU A 112 14.92 -4.77 5.98
C LEU A 112 15.87 -5.17 4.84
N ALA A 113 15.46 -6.06 3.94
CA ALA A 113 16.23 -6.44 2.75
C ALA A 113 16.49 -5.23 1.83
N ARG A 114 15.48 -4.39 1.60
CA ARG A 114 15.64 -3.12 0.87
C ARG A 114 16.62 -2.18 1.56
N THR A 115 16.55 -2.09 2.89
CA THR A 115 17.46 -1.25 3.67
C THR A 115 18.91 -1.75 3.59
N ALA A 116 19.12 -3.07 3.67
CA ALA A 116 20.42 -3.68 3.50
C ALA A 116 21.00 -3.41 2.10
N MET A 117 20.18 -3.61 1.06
CA MET A 117 20.55 -3.31 -0.33
C MET A 117 20.86 -1.83 -0.53
N HIS A 118 20.05 -0.94 0.01
CA HIS A 118 20.29 0.51 -0.09
C HIS A 118 21.62 0.93 0.52
N ARG A 119 22.01 0.34 1.65
CA ARG A 119 23.31 0.58 2.28
C ARG A 119 24.46 0.05 1.43
N ALA A 120 24.35 -1.17 0.90
CA ALA A 120 25.37 -1.78 0.04
C ALA A 120 25.53 -1.02 -1.28
N ALA A 121 24.44 -0.53 -1.83
CA ALA A 121 24.46 0.24 -3.08
C ALA A 121 25.20 1.58 -2.95
N ALA A 122 25.26 2.19 -1.76
CA ALA A 122 26.00 3.44 -1.50
C ALA A 122 25.67 4.55 -2.52
N GLY A 123 24.38 4.72 -2.86
CA GLY A 123 23.90 5.72 -3.82
C GLY A 123 23.85 5.25 -5.28
N ARG A 124 24.35 4.05 -5.61
CA ARG A 124 24.18 3.41 -6.92
C ARG A 124 22.74 2.96 -7.12
N ARG A 125 22.31 2.78 -8.39
CA ARG A 125 21.01 2.17 -8.72
C ARG A 125 21.08 0.66 -8.50
N TYR A 126 19.94 0.08 -8.15
CA TYR A 126 19.79 -1.37 -8.00
C TYR A 126 18.35 -1.80 -8.33
N HIS A 127 18.15 -3.08 -8.54
CA HIS A 127 16.86 -3.68 -8.84
C HIS A 127 15.86 -3.48 -7.69
N ARG A 128 14.59 -3.44 -8.01
CA ARG A 128 13.53 -3.53 -7.00
C ARG A 128 13.66 -4.85 -6.26
N ILE A 129 13.77 -4.78 -4.93
CA ILE A 129 13.90 -5.96 -4.08
C ILE A 129 12.53 -6.46 -3.66
N GLN A 130 12.31 -7.76 -3.83
CA GLN A 130 11.16 -8.48 -3.32
C GLN A 130 11.59 -9.72 -2.56
N VAL A 131 10.81 -10.12 -1.57
CA VAL A 131 10.98 -11.37 -0.84
C VAL A 131 9.66 -12.12 -0.85
N ASP A 132 9.70 -13.42 -1.13
CA ASP A 132 8.55 -14.29 -1.01
C ASP A 132 8.93 -15.56 -0.24
N VAL A 133 7.97 -16.12 0.48
CA VAL A 133 8.16 -17.31 1.33
C VAL A 133 7.16 -18.37 0.91
N ASP A 134 7.66 -19.51 0.40
CA ASP A 134 6.85 -20.66 -0.05
C ASP A 134 5.72 -20.26 -1.01
N ASN A 135 5.97 -19.32 -1.92
CA ASN A 135 4.94 -18.76 -2.80
C ASN A 135 3.70 -18.26 -2.04
N TYR A 136 3.92 -17.63 -0.87
CA TYR A 136 2.82 -17.11 -0.05
C TYR A 136 1.94 -16.14 -0.80
N ARG A 137 2.57 -15.21 -1.58
CA ARG A 137 1.82 -14.18 -2.31
C ARG A 137 0.89 -14.79 -3.37
N GLY A 138 1.34 -15.83 -4.08
CA GLY A 138 0.54 -16.58 -5.05
C GLY A 138 -0.63 -17.29 -4.37
N ARG A 139 -0.32 -18.13 -3.38
CA ARG A 139 -1.34 -18.88 -2.62
C ARG A 139 -2.38 -17.99 -1.96
N ARG A 140 -1.95 -16.86 -1.39
CA ARG A 140 -2.89 -15.91 -0.77
C ARG A 140 -3.80 -15.27 -1.80
N ARG A 141 -3.26 -14.91 -2.97
CA ARG A 141 -4.06 -14.33 -4.07
C ARG A 141 -5.14 -15.28 -4.53
N GLU A 142 -4.78 -16.54 -4.78
CA GLU A 142 -5.72 -17.58 -5.19
C GLU A 142 -6.79 -17.84 -4.14
N ALA A 143 -6.39 -18.00 -2.87
CA ALA A 143 -7.32 -18.22 -1.77
C ALA A 143 -8.29 -17.04 -1.59
N LEU A 144 -7.79 -15.82 -1.71
CA LEU A 144 -8.60 -14.61 -1.54
C LEU A 144 -9.57 -14.41 -2.71
N ALA A 145 -9.13 -14.66 -3.95
CA ALA A 145 -9.99 -14.60 -5.14
C ALA A 145 -11.13 -15.63 -5.04
N LYS A 146 -10.78 -16.89 -4.70
CA LYS A 146 -11.78 -17.93 -4.49
C LYS A 146 -12.78 -17.55 -3.40
N PHE A 147 -12.30 -17.11 -2.24
CA PHE A 147 -13.19 -16.71 -1.14
C PHE A 147 -14.12 -15.56 -1.54
N ALA A 148 -13.60 -14.57 -2.30
CA ALA A 148 -14.41 -13.46 -2.78
C ALA A 148 -15.50 -13.92 -3.76
N THR A 149 -15.18 -14.85 -4.68
CA THR A 149 -16.14 -15.44 -5.62
C THR A 149 -17.23 -16.25 -4.88
N ASP A 150 -16.83 -17.10 -3.92
CA ASP A 150 -17.78 -17.88 -3.12
C ASP A 150 -18.71 -16.98 -2.30
N LEU A 151 -18.16 -15.88 -1.74
CA LEU A 151 -18.93 -14.90 -0.99
C LEU A 151 -19.90 -14.11 -1.88
N ALA A 152 -19.46 -13.73 -3.10
CA ALA A 152 -20.28 -13.05 -4.08
C ALA A 152 -21.48 -13.93 -4.51
N GLY A 153 -21.27 -15.21 -4.80
CA GLY A 153 -22.34 -16.16 -5.05
C GLY A 153 -23.37 -16.20 -3.93
N SER A 154 -22.90 -16.24 -2.68
CA SER A 154 -23.79 -16.19 -1.51
C SER A 154 -24.55 -14.87 -1.35
N VAL A 155 -24.01 -13.75 -1.84
CA VAL A 155 -24.71 -12.44 -1.88
C VAL A 155 -25.78 -12.45 -2.98
N VAL A 156 -25.48 -12.99 -4.16
CA VAL A 156 -26.47 -13.18 -5.25
C VAL A 156 -27.65 -14.00 -4.75
N ASP A 157 -27.39 -15.16 -4.12
CA ASP A 157 -28.44 -16.08 -3.67
C ASP A 157 -29.32 -15.49 -2.56
N SER A 158 -28.74 -14.72 -1.64
CA SER A 158 -29.44 -14.22 -0.46
C SER A 158 -29.95 -12.80 -0.58
N GLY A 159 -29.46 -11.99 -1.53
CA GLY A 159 -29.72 -10.55 -1.62
C GLY A 159 -29.11 -9.74 -0.47
N VAL A 160 -28.33 -10.36 0.42
CA VAL A 160 -27.79 -9.71 1.63
C VAL A 160 -26.33 -9.38 1.44
N SER A 161 -26.01 -8.08 1.50
CA SER A 161 -24.64 -7.57 1.41
C SER A 161 -23.72 -8.12 2.50
N LYS A 162 -22.47 -8.38 2.16
CA LYS A 162 -21.48 -8.94 3.10
C LYS A 162 -20.19 -8.13 3.11
N ALA A 163 -19.75 -7.77 4.33
CA ALA A 163 -18.48 -7.11 4.56
C ALA A 163 -17.37 -8.13 4.81
N MET A 164 -16.20 -7.86 4.27
CA MET A 164 -14.98 -8.63 4.51
C MET A 164 -14.13 -8.02 5.61
N GLU A 165 -13.08 -8.71 6.06
CA GLU A 165 -12.15 -8.15 7.03
C GLU A 165 -11.30 -7.01 6.41
N PRO A 166 -10.80 -6.07 7.25
CA PRO A 166 -9.85 -5.05 6.81
C PRO A 166 -8.59 -5.67 6.18
N MET A 167 -8.20 -5.12 5.03
CA MET A 167 -7.06 -5.61 4.25
C MET A 167 -6.35 -4.50 3.48
N GLY A 168 -5.14 -4.79 3.00
CA GLY A 168 -4.34 -3.85 2.22
C GLY A 168 -4.94 -3.51 0.85
N ALA A 169 -4.47 -2.44 0.24
CA ALA A 169 -4.98 -1.95 -1.05
C ALA A 169 -4.85 -2.99 -2.18
N ALA A 170 -3.76 -3.76 -2.21
CA ALA A 170 -3.54 -4.80 -3.21
C ALA A 170 -4.56 -5.94 -3.10
N ASP A 171 -4.88 -6.39 -1.87
CA ASP A 171 -5.88 -7.42 -1.62
C ASP A 171 -7.28 -6.90 -2.00
N ARG A 172 -7.60 -5.64 -1.67
CA ARG A 172 -8.88 -5.02 -2.05
C ARG A 172 -9.06 -4.95 -3.57
N LYS A 173 -7.99 -4.56 -4.29
CA LYS A 173 -8.03 -4.54 -5.76
C LYS A 173 -8.27 -5.94 -6.33
N LEU A 174 -7.59 -6.94 -5.80
CA LEU A 174 -7.76 -8.33 -6.23
C LEU A 174 -9.21 -8.81 -6.08
N ILE A 175 -9.86 -8.49 -4.96
CA ILE A 175 -11.26 -8.85 -4.71
C ILE A 175 -12.17 -8.11 -5.69
N HIS A 176 -11.93 -6.83 -5.89
CA HIS A 176 -12.66 -6.02 -6.86
C HIS A 176 -12.61 -6.66 -8.25
N ASP A 177 -11.39 -7.00 -8.71
CA ASP A 177 -11.16 -7.61 -10.01
C ASP A 177 -11.82 -9.01 -10.10
N ALA A 178 -11.78 -9.81 -9.02
CA ALA A 178 -12.37 -11.15 -8.99
C ALA A 178 -13.90 -11.17 -8.98
N VAL A 179 -14.53 -10.13 -8.42
CA VAL A 179 -16.00 -10.03 -8.31
C VAL A 179 -16.61 -9.23 -9.48
N ALA A 180 -15.82 -8.40 -10.16
CA ALA A 180 -16.31 -7.51 -11.22
C ALA A 180 -17.01 -8.23 -12.39
N GLU A 181 -16.67 -9.50 -12.63
CA GLU A 181 -17.26 -10.32 -13.71
C GLU A 181 -18.50 -11.11 -13.27
N ILE A 182 -18.90 -11.01 -11.99
CA ILE A 182 -20.04 -11.75 -11.45
C ILE A 182 -21.28 -10.87 -11.53
N PRO A 183 -22.31 -11.27 -12.32
CA PRO A 183 -23.54 -10.48 -12.41
C PRO A 183 -24.35 -10.52 -11.11
N GLY A 184 -25.07 -9.44 -10.81
CA GLY A 184 -25.91 -9.32 -9.62
C GLY A 184 -25.20 -8.89 -8.35
N VAL A 185 -23.93 -8.54 -8.45
CA VAL A 185 -23.14 -7.99 -7.31
C VAL A 185 -22.23 -6.86 -7.75
N GLU A 186 -21.94 -5.98 -6.81
CA GLU A 186 -20.90 -4.97 -6.93
C GLU A 186 -20.05 -4.92 -5.66
N THR A 187 -18.89 -4.29 -5.73
CA THR A 187 -18.00 -4.16 -4.58
C THR A 187 -17.70 -2.71 -4.28
N VAL A 188 -17.77 -2.35 -3.01
CA VAL A 188 -17.43 -1.02 -2.50
C VAL A 188 -16.34 -1.13 -1.43
N SER A 189 -15.36 -0.23 -1.50
CA SER A 189 -14.28 -0.17 -0.51
C SER A 189 -14.60 0.88 0.55
N GLU A 190 -14.87 0.46 1.78
CA GLU A 190 -15.28 1.29 2.90
C GLU A 190 -14.19 1.41 3.98
N GLY A 191 -14.35 2.42 4.86
CA GLY A 191 -13.44 2.69 5.96
C GLY A 191 -12.21 3.50 5.55
N ARG A 192 -11.24 3.59 6.47
CA ARG A 192 -9.96 4.31 6.29
C ARG A 192 -8.80 3.37 6.61
N ASP A 193 -7.71 3.49 5.86
CA ASP A 193 -6.51 2.72 6.17
C ASP A 193 -6.02 3.00 7.61
N PRO A 194 -5.58 2.00 8.37
CA PRO A 194 -5.37 0.59 7.98
C PRO A 194 -6.61 -0.32 8.16
N ARG A 195 -7.78 0.22 8.46
CA ARG A 195 -9.02 -0.54 8.72
C ARG A 195 -9.98 -0.53 7.54
N ARG A 196 -9.48 -0.27 6.33
CA ARG A 196 -10.29 -0.26 5.11
C ARG A 196 -10.59 -1.68 4.64
N TYR A 197 -11.84 -1.95 4.26
CA TYR A 197 -12.34 -3.26 3.88
C TYR A 197 -13.22 -3.19 2.62
N ILE A 198 -13.60 -4.35 2.08
CA ILE A 198 -14.54 -4.48 0.97
C ILE A 198 -15.89 -4.91 1.50
N VAL A 199 -16.94 -4.33 0.94
CA VAL A 199 -18.31 -4.81 1.04
C VAL A 199 -18.76 -5.29 -0.33
N ILE A 200 -19.30 -6.51 -0.41
CA ILE A 200 -19.94 -7.05 -1.59
C ILE A 200 -21.44 -6.77 -1.44
N LEU A 201 -22.00 -6.01 -2.37
CA LEU A 201 -23.39 -5.58 -2.39
C LEU A 201 -24.17 -6.38 -3.43
N ALA A 202 -25.40 -6.77 -3.12
CA ALA A 202 -26.31 -7.23 -4.15
C ALA A 202 -26.75 -6.04 -5.00
N THR A 203 -26.72 -6.19 -6.31
CA THR A 203 -27.36 -5.25 -7.24
C THR A 203 -28.67 -5.83 -7.71
N ASP A 204 -29.72 -5.03 -7.68
CA ASP A 204 -30.96 -5.42 -8.34
C ASP A 204 -30.66 -5.60 -9.82
N VAL A 205 -30.76 -6.82 -10.31
CA VAL A 205 -30.82 -7.08 -11.74
C VAL A 205 -32.22 -6.64 -12.19
N SER A 206 -32.43 -5.33 -12.27
CA SER A 206 -33.61 -4.81 -12.93
C SER A 206 -33.45 -5.11 -14.42
N ASP A 207 -34.32 -5.98 -14.88
CA ASP A 207 -34.52 -6.40 -16.26
C ASP A 207 -34.32 -5.22 -17.25
N GLU A 208 -33.17 -5.14 -17.90
CA GLU A 208 -33.05 -4.46 -19.17
C GLU A 208 -33.38 -5.49 -20.26
N GLU A 209 -34.64 -5.92 -20.31
CA GLU A 209 -35.29 -6.47 -21.49
C GLU A 209 -36.43 -5.51 -21.88
N GLU A 210 -36.12 -4.58 -22.76
CA GLU A 210 -37.13 -4.03 -23.70
C GLU A 210 -36.48 -3.70 -25.05
#